data_d45dd9f2d6c9dde49e6c56dfd0dff75c
#
_entry.id   d45dd9f2d6c9dde49e6c56dfd0dff75c
#
_cell.length_a   1.000
_cell.length_b   1.000
_cell.length_c   1.000
_cell.angle_alpha   90.00
_cell.angle_beta   90.00
_cell.angle_gamma   90.00
#
_symmetry.space_group_name_H-M   'P 1'
#
loop_
_entity.id
_entity.type
_entity.pdbx_description
1 polymer ?
#
loop_
_entity_poly.entity_id
_entity_poly.type
_entity_poly.pdbx_seq_one_letter_code
_entity_poly.pdbx_strand_id
1 'polypeptide(L)'
;MALIPFDDRDGVIWMNGEMVDWRNAKTHTLSHALHYGSQVFEDERAYGGNIFKSREHTQRLRQSCRYLDFELPVSDEELDGIKYQVLAANDIIDGYVRALSLIHI
;
A
#
# COMPACT_ATOMS: atom_id res chain seq x y z
N MET A 1 -27.91 9.67 -0.23
CA MET A 1 -27.16 8.43 0.04
C MET A 1 -25.95 8.76 0.91
N ALA A 2 -25.82 8.12 2.03
CA ALA A 2 -24.64 8.31 2.88
C ALA A 2 -23.45 7.54 2.31
N LEU A 3 -22.28 8.18 2.28
CA LEU A 3 -21.05 7.51 1.91
C LEU A 3 -20.53 6.69 3.09
N ILE A 4 -20.03 5.49 2.82
CA ILE A 4 -19.36 4.69 3.83
C ILE A 4 -17.99 5.31 4.09
N PRO A 5 -17.66 5.65 5.35
CA PRO A 5 -16.31 6.16 5.66
C PRO A 5 -15.21 5.21 5.21
N PHE A 6 -14.07 5.74 4.79
CA PHE A 6 -12.96 4.91 4.31
C PHE A 6 -12.40 3.96 5.35
N ASP A 7 -12.50 4.30 6.62
CA ASP A 7 -12.01 3.46 7.71
C ASP A 7 -13.02 2.42 8.18
N ASP A 8 -14.26 2.46 7.69
CA ASP A 8 -15.35 1.56 8.11
C ASP A 8 -15.81 0.69 6.94
N ARG A 9 -14.92 -0.18 6.48
CA ARG A 9 -15.18 -1.07 5.33
C ARG A 9 -14.76 -2.50 5.66
N ASP A 10 -15.36 -3.44 4.93
CA ASP A 10 -14.93 -4.83 4.96
C ASP A 10 -13.71 -5.02 4.06
N GLY A 11 -12.88 -5.99 4.38
CA GLY A 11 -11.70 -6.32 3.60
C GLY A 11 -10.45 -6.35 4.45
N VAL A 12 -9.31 -6.45 3.77
CA VAL A 12 -8.01 -6.53 4.42
C VAL A 12 -7.02 -5.57 3.75
N ILE A 13 -6.04 -5.15 4.55
CA ILE A 13 -4.91 -4.33 4.11
C ILE A 13 -3.64 -5.08 4.52
N TRP A 14 -2.68 -5.20 3.60
CA TRP A 14 -1.36 -5.68 3.98
C TRP A 14 -0.61 -4.57 4.70
N MET A 15 -0.19 -4.84 5.94
CA MET A 15 0.45 -3.84 6.78
C MET A 15 1.61 -4.48 7.56
N ASN A 16 2.82 -4.04 7.29
CA ASN A 16 4.03 -4.45 7.99
C ASN A 16 4.23 -5.98 8.06
N GLY A 17 3.99 -6.65 6.95
CA GLY A 17 4.25 -8.08 6.83
C GLY A 17 3.05 -8.99 6.98
N GLU A 18 1.86 -8.47 7.24
CA GLU A 18 0.68 -9.32 7.44
C GLU A 18 -0.60 -8.68 6.92
N MET A 19 -1.59 -9.53 6.64
CA MET A 19 -2.92 -9.06 6.29
C MET A 19 -3.66 -8.69 7.57
N VAL A 20 -4.12 -7.45 7.63
CA VAL A 20 -4.83 -6.88 8.78
C VAL A 20 -6.25 -6.53 8.35
N ASP A 21 -7.22 -6.74 9.21
CA ASP A 21 -8.58 -6.30 8.96
C ASP A 21 -8.60 -4.82 8.64
N TRP A 22 -9.36 -4.43 7.62
CA TRP A 22 -9.43 -3.05 7.14
C TRP A 22 -9.60 -2.05 8.28
N ARG A 23 -10.54 -2.32 9.20
CA ARG A 23 -10.85 -1.42 10.32
C ARG A 23 -9.74 -1.31 11.35
N ASN A 24 -8.78 -2.23 11.34
CA ASN A 24 -7.68 -2.28 12.30
C ASN A 24 -6.35 -1.75 11.72
N ALA A 25 -6.31 -1.41 10.44
CA ALA A 25 -5.11 -0.89 9.80
C ALA A 25 -4.94 0.60 10.15
N LYS A 26 -4.31 0.87 11.28
CA LYS A 26 -4.17 2.21 11.86
C LYS A 26 -2.73 2.55 12.15
N THR A 27 -2.43 3.84 12.20
CA THR A 27 -1.11 4.33 12.59
C THR A 27 -1.24 5.31 13.75
N HIS A 28 -0.20 5.40 14.55
CA HIS A 28 -0.20 6.27 15.73
C HIS A 28 -0.08 7.74 15.34
N THR A 29 -0.74 8.61 16.09
CA THR A 29 -0.71 10.06 15.89
C THR A 29 0.71 10.65 15.89
N LEU A 30 1.63 10.04 16.63
CA LEU A 30 3.03 10.49 16.68
C LEU A 30 3.90 9.91 15.58
N SER A 31 3.33 9.21 14.60
CA SER A 31 4.10 8.74 13.46
C SER A 31 4.79 9.90 12.75
N HIS A 32 6.07 9.74 12.44
CA HIS A 32 6.89 10.78 11.82
C HIS A 32 6.25 11.32 10.53
N ALA A 33 5.70 10.42 9.72
CA ALA A 33 5.07 10.79 8.45
C ALA A 33 3.88 11.75 8.62
N LEU A 34 3.11 11.63 9.70
CA LEU A 34 1.97 12.52 9.94
C LEU A 34 2.41 13.94 10.27
N HIS A 35 3.58 14.11 10.87
CA HIS A 35 4.09 15.43 11.27
C HIS A 35 5.00 16.07 10.22
N TYR A 36 5.72 15.26 9.46
CA TYR A 36 6.78 15.73 8.57
C TYR A 36 6.59 15.29 7.12
N GLY A 37 5.53 14.55 6.81
CA GLY A 37 5.27 14.12 5.44
C GLY A 37 6.26 13.10 4.91
N SER A 38 6.95 12.36 5.77
CA SER A 38 7.97 11.39 5.40
C SER A 38 7.33 10.09 4.93
N GLN A 39 6.71 10.15 3.76
CA GLN A 39 6.03 9.01 3.14
C GLN A 39 6.10 9.12 1.62
N VAL A 40 6.03 7.97 0.98
CA VAL A 40 5.99 7.84 -0.48
C VAL A 40 4.92 6.82 -0.85
N PHE A 41 4.34 6.97 -2.03
CA PHE A 41 3.32 6.04 -2.48
C PHE A 41 3.30 5.90 -4.00
N GLU A 42 2.69 4.81 -4.47
CA GLU A 42 2.37 4.58 -5.87
C GLU A 42 0.92 4.11 -5.96
N ASP A 43 0.20 4.65 -6.94
CA ASP A 43 -1.14 4.20 -7.27
C ASP A 43 -1.09 3.41 -8.57
N GLU A 44 -1.61 2.18 -8.53
CA GLU A 44 -1.56 1.25 -9.63
C GLU A 44 -2.96 0.78 -9.96
N ARG A 45 -3.20 0.46 -11.23
CA ARG A 45 -4.50 -0.01 -11.68
C ARG A 45 -4.43 -1.47 -12.11
N ALA A 46 -5.36 -2.27 -11.57
CA ALA A 46 -5.56 -3.65 -12.00
C ALA A 46 -6.71 -3.72 -13.00
N TYR A 47 -6.49 -4.45 -14.08
CA TYR A 47 -7.47 -4.71 -15.14
C TYR A 47 -7.51 -6.22 -15.36
N GLY A 48 -8.69 -6.84 -15.16
CA GLY A 48 -8.84 -8.28 -15.39
C GLY A 48 -7.90 -9.13 -14.55
N GLY A 49 -7.57 -8.68 -13.34
CA GLY A 49 -6.65 -9.38 -12.45
C GLY A 49 -5.17 -9.10 -12.69
N ASN A 50 -4.83 -8.24 -13.64
CA ASN A 50 -3.44 -7.88 -13.94
C ASN A 50 -3.18 -6.42 -13.63
N ILE A 51 -2.11 -6.15 -12.89
CA ILE A 51 -1.70 -4.80 -12.53
C ILE A 51 -0.86 -4.22 -13.66
N PHE A 52 -1.29 -3.09 -14.21
CA PHE A 52 -0.58 -2.42 -15.29
C PHE A 52 0.73 -1.83 -14.79
N LYS A 53 1.84 -2.25 -15.41
CA LYS A 53 3.20 -1.78 -15.10
C LYS A 53 3.59 -1.93 -13.63
N SER A 54 3.22 -3.03 -13.02
CA SER A 54 3.49 -3.29 -11.59
C SER A 54 4.96 -3.13 -11.22
N ARG A 55 5.88 -3.71 -12.02
CA ARG A 55 7.31 -3.65 -11.75
C ARG A 55 7.85 -2.22 -11.83
N GLU A 56 7.41 -1.44 -12.81
CA GLU A 56 7.84 -0.05 -12.96
C GLU A 56 7.38 0.79 -11.77
N HIS A 57 6.16 0.56 -11.27
CA HIS A 57 5.68 1.22 -10.06
C HIS A 57 6.48 0.81 -8.83
N THR A 58 6.81 -0.47 -8.69
CA THR A 58 7.63 -0.96 -7.59
C THR A 58 9.01 -0.28 -7.59
N GLN A 59 9.64 -0.20 -8.75
CA GLN A 59 10.96 0.42 -8.88
C GLN A 59 10.90 1.92 -8.56
N ARG A 60 9.86 2.61 -8.98
CA ARG A 60 9.68 4.02 -8.67
C ARG A 60 9.41 4.25 -7.20
N LEU A 61 8.63 3.38 -6.55
CA LEU A 61 8.42 3.47 -5.10
C LEU A 61 9.76 3.35 -4.36
N ARG A 62 10.61 2.39 -4.75
CA ARG A 62 11.93 2.21 -4.17
C ARG A 62 12.81 3.44 -4.36
N GLN A 63 12.78 4.03 -5.55
CA GLN A 63 13.52 5.25 -5.83
C GLN A 63 13.01 6.42 -4.99
N SER A 64 11.70 6.53 -4.81
CA SER A 64 11.10 7.56 -3.95
C SER A 64 11.55 7.42 -2.50
N CYS A 65 11.63 6.18 -1.99
CA CYS A 65 12.17 5.92 -0.66
C CYS A 65 13.61 6.44 -0.52
N ARG A 66 14.44 6.22 -1.54
CA ARG A 66 15.82 6.70 -1.54
C ARG A 66 15.91 8.22 -1.49
N TYR A 67 15.00 8.92 -2.15
CA TYR A 67 14.95 10.38 -2.09
C TYR A 67 14.65 10.90 -0.68
N LEU A 68 13.91 10.15 0.12
CA LEU A 68 13.65 10.48 1.52
C LEU A 68 14.60 9.79 2.48
N ASP A 69 15.63 9.14 1.97
CA ASP A 69 16.71 8.53 2.74
C ASP A 69 16.24 7.41 3.68
N PHE A 70 15.29 6.61 3.22
CA PHE A 70 14.94 5.37 3.91
C PHE A 70 14.77 4.21 2.93
N GLU A 71 14.81 2.99 3.45
CA GLU A 71 14.76 1.80 2.63
C GLU A 71 13.35 1.19 2.60
N LEU A 72 12.96 0.68 1.44
CA LEU A 72 11.77 -0.14 1.30
C LEU A 72 12.10 -1.53 1.89
N PRO A 73 11.32 -2.02 2.88
CA PRO A 73 11.72 -3.22 3.64
C PRO A 73 11.46 -4.56 2.92
N VAL A 74 11.06 -4.53 1.68
CA VAL A 74 10.77 -5.73 0.88
C VAL A 74 11.48 -5.64 -0.46
N SER A 75 11.77 -6.81 -1.08
CA SER A 75 12.33 -6.84 -2.42
C SER A 75 11.27 -6.47 -3.47
N ASP A 76 11.72 -6.20 -4.70
CA ASP A 76 10.80 -5.90 -5.79
C ASP A 76 9.86 -7.09 -6.06
N GLU A 77 10.40 -8.31 -6.05
CA GLU A 77 9.61 -9.53 -6.27
C GLU A 77 8.59 -9.75 -5.16
N GLU A 78 8.99 -9.52 -3.91
CA GLU A 78 8.09 -9.63 -2.77
C GLU A 78 6.95 -8.63 -2.86
N LEU A 79 7.25 -7.38 -3.16
CA LEU A 79 6.23 -6.34 -3.27
C LEU A 79 5.27 -6.61 -4.42
N ASP A 80 5.80 -7.01 -5.59
CA ASP A 80 4.95 -7.38 -6.72
C ASP A 80 3.98 -8.51 -6.34
N GLY A 81 4.45 -9.51 -5.62
CA GLY A 81 3.62 -10.62 -5.15
C GLY A 81 2.57 -10.17 -4.14
N ILE A 82 2.93 -9.30 -3.21
CA ILE A 82 2.03 -8.77 -2.18
C ILE A 82 0.84 -8.05 -2.82
N LYS A 83 1.08 -7.25 -3.86
CA LYS A 83 0.00 -6.54 -4.56
C LYS A 83 -1.08 -7.49 -5.07
N TYR A 84 -0.67 -8.60 -5.68
CA TYR A 84 -1.61 -9.61 -6.15
C TYR A 84 -2.31 -10.35 -5.01
N GLN A 85 -1.61 -10.61 -3.92
CA GLN A 85 -2.20 -11.21 -2.73
C GLN A 85 -3.30 -10.32 -2.14
N VAL A 86 -3.07 -9.02 -2.08
CA VAL A 86 -4.06 -8.05 -1.57
C VAL A 86 -5.30 -8.02 -2.45
N LEU A 87 -5.13 -8.01 -3.77
CA LEU A 87 -6.25 -8.06 -4.71
C LEU A 87 -7.07 -9.33 -4.51
N ALA A 88 -6.40 -10.47 -4.44
CA ALA A 88 -7.07 -11.76 -4.26
C ALA A 88 -7.81 -11.84 -2.92
N ALA A 89 -7.19 -11.36 -1.84
CA ALA A 89 -7.77 -11.38 -0.51
C ALA A 89 -9.02 -10.50 -0.39
N ASN A 90 -9.15 -9.51 -1.25
CA ASN A 90 -10.32 -8.61 -1.29
C ASN A 90 -11.28 -8.91 -2.44
N ASP A 91 -11.06 -9.99 -3.19
CA ASP A 91 -11.87 -10.40 -4.34
C ASP A 91 -11.99 -9.29 -5.41
N ILE A 92 -10.89 -8.58 -5.65
CA ILE A 92 -10.83 -7.48 -6.61
C ILE A 92 -10.13 -7.94 -7.88
N ILE A 93 -10.80 -7.79 -9.02
CA ILE A 93 -10.27 -8.07 -10.35
C ILE A 93 -9.93 -6.77 -11.08
N ASP A 94 -10.78 -5.78 -10.95
CA ASP A 94 -10.58 -4.45 -11.50
C ASP A 94 -10.60 -3.45 -10.36
N GLY A 95 -9.51 -2.70 -10.18
CA GLY A 95 -9.44 -1.76 -9.06
C GLY A 95 -8.08 -1.11 -8.93
N TYR A 96 -7.91 -0.39 -7.85
CA TYR A 96 -6.66 0.30 -7.54
C TYR A 96 -5.90 -0.44 -6.45
N VAL A 97 -4.58 -0.42 -6.59
CA VAL A 97 -3.66 -0.83 -5.53
C VAL A 97 -2.82 0.38 -5.17
N ARG A 98 -2.78 0.72 -3.90
CA ARG A 98 -1.87 1.75 -3.39
C ARG A 98 -0.80 1.07 -2.54
N ALA A 99 0.45 1.28 -2.92
CA ALA A 99 1.60 0.91 -2.11
C ALA A 99 2.09 2.16 -1.40
N LEU A 100 2.14 2.12 -0.08
CA LEU A 100 2.53 3.24 0.77
C LEU A 100 3.68 2.80 1.67
N SER A 101 4.75 3.57 1.70
CA SER A 101 5.84 3.39 2.65
C SER A 101 6.07 4.68 3.42
N LEU A 102 6.18 4.57 4.72
CA LEU A 102 6.29 5.74 5.59
C LEU A 102 7.22 5.49 6.76
N ILE A 103 7.77 6.58 7.29
CA ILE A 103 8.49 6.54 8.56
C ILE A 103 7.45 6.64 9.68
N HIS A 104 7.36 5.58 10.47
CA HIS A 104 6.44 5.55 11.62
C HIS A 104 7.17 5.99 12.90
N ILE A 105 6.67 5.62 14.05
CA ILE A 105 7.29 5.98 15.34
C ILE A 105 8.72 5.45 15.44
#